data_ad807a7dd752e74ad1b428bee3b79a3d
#
_entry.id   ad807a7dd752e74ad1b428bee3b79a3d
#
_cell.length_a   1.000
_cell.length_b   1.000
_cell.length_c   1.000
_cell.angle_alpha   90.00
_cell.angle_beta   90.00
_cell.angle_gamma   90.00
#
_symmetry.space_group_name_H-M   'P 1'
#
loop_
_entity.id
_entity.type
_entity.pdbx_description
1 polymer ?
#
loop_
_entity_poly.entity_id
_entity_poly.type
_entity_poly.pdbx_seq_one_letter_code
_entity_poly.pdbx_strand_id
1 'polypeptide(L)'
;MELKKYENYSPSELSKGTMQRLNNACAMIQEEKITIFDEPFSGLDPVQMKLLENVMVEFHKKEKGIYIISSHDIECLQNVCDKCLLLHNGQIREINTEEVDREKIAKILSEGE
;
A
#
# COMPACT_ATOMS: atom_id res chain seq x y z
N MET A 1 -7.20 5.94 11.99
CA MET A 1 -6.17 6.88 11.49
C MET A 1 -6.30 8.24 12.19
N GLU A 2 -5.23 8.96 12.29
CA GLU A 2 -5.17 10.25 12.99
C GLU A 2 -5.70 11.42 12.15
N LEU A 3 -6.87 11.28 11.54
CA LEU A 3 -7.41 12.32 10.65
C LEU A 3 -8.37 13.30 11.34
N LYS A 4 -8.86 12.95 12.50
CA LYS A 4 -9.87 13.75 13.20
C LYS A 4 -9.40 15.18 13.49
N LYS A 5 -8.13 15.36 13.84
CA LYS A 5 -7.55 16.68 14.12
C LYS A 5 -7.47 17.58 12.89
N TYR A 6 -7.65 17.02 11.68
CA TYR A 6 -7.59 17.76 10.43
C TYR A 6 -8.95 17.98 9.77
N GLU A 7 -10.05 17.66 10.46
CA GLU A 7 -11.39 17.70 9.87
C GLU A 7 -11.81 19.07 9.34
N ASN A 8 -11.26 20.15 9.91
CA ASN A 8 -11.56 21.51 9.49
C ASN A 8 -10.54 22.10 8.52
N TYR A 9 -9.56 21.31 8.09
CA TYR A 9 -8.53 21.77 7.17
C TYR A 9 -8.94 21.53 5.72
N SER A 10 -8.61 22.48 4.83
CA SER A 10 -8.77 22.26 3.40
C SER A 10 -7.64 21.36 2.89
N PRO A 11 -7.84 20.65 1.77
CA PRO A 11 -6.78 19.80 1.21
C PRO A 11 -5.46 20.51 0.98
N SER A 12 -5.48 21.78 0.60
CA SER A 12 -4.26 22.56 0.37
C SER A 12 -3.46 22.86 1.62
N GLU A 13 -4.04 22.71 2.79
CA GLU A 13 -3.40 22.94 4.08
C GLU A 13 -2.74 21.68 4.65
N LEU A 14 -2.96 20.53 4.02
CA LEU A 14 -2.48 19.25 4.52
C LEU A 14 -1.12 18.91 3.95
N SER A 15 -0.30 18.23 4.76
CA SER A 15 0.98 17.70 4.29
C SER A 15 0.73 16.56 3.30
N LYS A 16 1.76 16.22 2.50
CA LYS A 16 1.69 15.11 1.55
C LYS A 16 1.29 13.78 2.24
N GLY A 17 1.88 13.49 3.39
CA GLY A 17 1.55 12.28 4.16
C GLY A 17 0.11 12.28 4.67
N THR A 18 -0.37 13.43 5.14
CA THR A 18 -1.74 13.56 5.62
C THR A 18 -2.74 13.43 4.47
N MET A 19 -2.44 14.03 3.31
CA MET A 19 -3.26 13.86 2.10
C MET A 19 -3.32 12.40 1.68
N GLN A 20 -2.19 11.70 1.74
CA GLN A 20 -2.14 10.29 1.39
C GLN A 20 -3.05 9.45 2.31
N ARG A 21 -3.01 9.72 3.61
CA ARG A 21 -3.88 9.03 4.58
C ARG A 21 -5.35 9.33 4.34
N LEU A 22 -5.68 10.57 4.01
CA LEU A 22 -7.05 10.96 3.70
C LEU A 22 -7.57 10.23 2.47
N ASN A 23 -6.77 10.20 1.40
CA ASN A 23 -7.12 9.50 0.17
C ASN A 23 -7.33 8.01 0.42
N ASN A 24 -6.46 7.37 1.20
CA ASN A 24 -6.58 5.94 1.53
C ASN A 24 -7.83 5.67 2.36
N ALA A 25 -8.15 6.54 3.32
CA ALA A 25 -9.35 6.39 4.14
C ALA A 25 -10.62 6.51 3.28
N CYS A 26 -10.66 7.47 2.37
CA CYS A 26 -11.80 7.65 1.46
C CYS A 26 -11.99 6.42 0.57
N ALA A 27 -10.91 5.86 0.05
CA ALA A 27 -10.98 4.66 -0.78
C ALA A 27 -11.55 3.47 -0.01
N MET A 28 -11.14 3.29 1.24
CA MET A 28 -11.63 2.19 2.08
C MET A 28 -13.10 2.33 2.46
N ILE A 29 -13.56 3.56 2.71
CA ILE A 29 -14.95 3.82 3.10
C ILE A 29 -15.94 3.52 1.97
N GLN A 30 -15.51 3.62 0.72
CA GLN A 30 -16.38 3.41 -0.44
C GLN A 30 -16.87 1.95 -0.60
N GLU A 31 -16.26 1.00 0.10
CA GLU A 31 -16.66 -0.42 0.11
C GLU A 31 -16.80 -1.04 -1.29
N GLU A 32 -15.89 -0.68 -2.20
CA GLU A 32 -15.87 -1.24 -3.53
C GLU A 32 -15.39 -2.69 -3.53
N LYS A 33 -15.83 -3.47 -4.52
CA LYS A 33 -15.37 -4.86 -4.68
C LYS A 33 -13.89 -4.94 -4.98
N ILE A 34 -13.38 -3.97 -5.73
CA ILE A 34 -11.96 -3.86 -6.07
C ILE A 34 -11.53 -2.44 -5.71
N THR A 35 -10.50 -2.33 -4.87
CA THR A 35 -9.93 -1.04 -4.50
C THR A 35 -8.46 -1.02 -4.91
N ILE A 36 -8.04 0.03 -5.61
CA ILE A 36 -6.67 0.19 -6.07
C ILE A 36 -5.99 1.29 -5.26
N PHE A 37 -4.88 0.95 -4.65
CA PHE A 37 -4.04 1.89 -3.91
C PHE A 37 -2.72 2.05 -4.64
N ASP A 38 -2.46 3.26 -5.15
CA ASP A 38 -1.21 3.56 -5.85
C ASP A 38 -0.25 4.25 -4.87
N GLU A 39 0.81 3.55 -4.49
CA GLU A 39 1.81 4.02 -3.54
C GLU A 39 1.21 4.59 -2.25
N PRO A 40 0.36 3.81 -1.55
CA PRO A 40 -0.34 4.34 -0.37
C PRO A 40 0.57 4.66 0.81
N PHE A 41 1.77 4.06 0.85
CA PHE A 41 2.72 4.28 1.94
C PHE A 41 3.68 5.43 1.68
N SER A 42 3.64 6.03 0.49
CA SER A 42 4.53 7.14 0.14
C SER A 42 4.29 8.36 1.02
N GLY A 43 5.37 8.93 1.55
CA GLY A 43 5.30 10.13 2.39
C GLY A 43 4.93 9.87 3.84
N LEU A 44 4.79 8.61 4.25
CA LEU A 44 4.48 8.26 5.63
C LEU A 44 5.75 7.92 6.41
N ASP A 45 5.77 8.28 7.70
CA ASP A 45 6.84 7.83 8.58
C ASP A 45 6.60 6.36 9.02
N PRO A 46 7.57 5.70 9.67
CA PRO A 46 7.42 4.30 10.07
C PRO A 46 6.21 4.01 10.94
N VAL A 47 5.84 4.90 11.84
CA VAL A 47 4.68 4.72 12.71
C VAL A 47 3.39 4.79 11.89
N GLN A 48 3.31 5.76 10.98
CA GLN A 48 2.14 5.92 10.10
C GLN A 48 2.01 4.77 9.13
N MET A 49 3.13 4.25 8.61
CA MET A 49 3.13 3.06 7.76
C MET A 49 2.51 1.86 8.47
N LYS A 50 2.92 1.63 9.71
CA LYS A 50 2.40 0.51 10.50
C LYS A 50 0.92 0.66 10.79
N LEU A 51 0.47 1.87 11.09
CA LEU A 51 -0.95 2.14 11.30
C LEU A 51 -1.76 1.85 10.04
N LEU A 52 -1.28 2.28 8.89
CA LEU A 52 -1.97 2.04 7.62
C LEU A 52 -2.00 0.54 7.28
N GLU A 53 -0.89 -0.17 7.46
CA GLU A 53 -0.85 -1.62 7.28
C GLU A 53 -1.94 -2.31 8.11
N ASN A 54 -2.04 -1.97 9.39
CA ASN A 54 -3.02 -2.57 10.29
C ASN A 54 -4.45 -2.24 9.86
N VAL A 55 -4.70 -1.00 9.47
CA VAL A 55 -6.03 -0.57 9.01
C VAL A 55 -6.44 -1.31 7.75
N MET A 56 -5.53 -1.43 6.78
CA MET A 56 -5.81 -2.16 5.53
C MET A 56 -6.14 -3.62 5.78
N VAL A 57 -5.37 -4.30 6.63
CA VAL A 57 -5.61 -5.70 6.97
C VAL A 57 -6.97 -5.87 7.65
N GLU A 58 -7.31 -5.02 8.60
CA GLU A 58 -8.57 -5.10 9.32
C GLU A 58 -9.78 -4.81 8.41
N PHE A 59 -9.70 -3.77 7.58
CA PHE A 59 -10.77 -3.47 6.64
C PHE A 59 -10.97 -4.59 5.63
N HIS A 60 -9.89 -5.15 5.10
CA HIS A 60 -9.97 -6.24 4.14
C HIS A 60 -10.65 -7.47 4.74
N LYS A 61 -10.38 -7.79 5.99
CA LYS A 61 -11.04 -8.90 6.67
C LYS A 61 -12.54 -8.72 6.78
N LYS A 62 -12.99 -7.49 7.02
CA LYS A 62 -14.41 -7.17 7.17
C LYS A 62 -15.14 -7.13 5.83
N GLU A 63 -14.57 -6.47 4.84
CA GLU A 63 -15.24 -6.18 3.56
C GLU A 63 -15.08 -7.27 2.51
N LYS A 64 -14.06 -8.14 2.67
CA LYS A 64 -13.81 -9.27 1.77
C LYS A 64 -13.68 -8.88 0.29
N GLY A 65 -13.26 -7.65 0.02
CA GLY A 65 -13.00 -7.18 -1.34
C GLY A 65 -11.60 -7.55 -1.80
N ILE A 66 -11.24 -7.06 -2.97
CA ILE A 66 -9.89 -7.22 -3.52
C ILE A 66 -9.17 -5.88 -3.42
N TYR A 67 -8.02 -5.89 -2.77
CA TYR A 67 -7.13 -4.72 -2.71
C TYR A 67 -5.94 -4.96 -3.62
N ILE A 68 -5.70 -4.01 -4.53
CA ILE A 68 -4.53 -4.02 -5.40
C ILE A 68 -3.66 -2.85 -4.94
N ILE A 69 -2.46 -3.15 -4.49
CA ILE A 69 -1.56 -2.16 -3.90
C ILE A 69 -0.26 -2.11 -4.68
N SER A 70 0.11 -0.94 -5.19
CA SER A 70 1.44 -0.73 -5.78
C SER A 70 2.33 -0.09 -4.74
N SER A 71 3.58 -0.56 -4.63
CA SER A 71 4.55 0.04 -3.72
C SER A 71 5.96 -0.39 -4.06
N HIS A 72 6.92 0.48 -3.76
CA HIS A 72 8.34 0.15 -3.78
C HIS A 72 8.81 -0.34 -2.40
N ASP A 73 7.97 -0.25 -1.39
CA ASP A 73 8.31 -0.72 -0.04
C ASP A 73 7.93 -2.18 0.10
N ILE A 74 8.93 -3.04 -0.05
CA ILE A 74 8.75 -4.49 -0.05
C ILE A 74 8.25 -4.99 1.31
N GLU A 75 8.72 -4.40 2.38
CA GLU A 75 8.35 -4.79 3.74
C GLU A 75 6.86 -4.54 4.00
N CYS A 76 6.35 -3.39 3.57
CA CYS A 76 4.92 -3.11 3.66
C CYS A 76 4.09 -4.11 2.86
N LEU A 77 4.54 -4.46 1.65
CA LEU A 77 3.84 -5.45 0.83
C LEU A 77 3.80 -6.83 1.50
N GLN A 78 4.90 -7.25 2.12
CA GLN A 78 4.93 -8.51 2.86
C GLN A 78 3.92 -8.52 4.01
N ASN A 79 3.76 -7.39 4.68
CA ASN A 79 2.89 -7.29 5.86
C ASN A 79 1.41 -7.25 5.50
N VAL A 80 1.06 -6.79 4.31
CA VAL A 80 -0.33 -6.53 3.92
C VAL A 80 -0.85 -7.50 2.87
N CYS A 81 -0.01 -7.92 1.92
CA CYS A 81 -0.45 -8.66 0.74
C CYS A 81 -0.36 -10.18 0.89
N ASP A 82 -1.35 -10.89 0.34
CA ASP A 82 -1.35 -12.35 0.22
C ASP A 82 -0.52 -12.81 -0.97
N LYS A 83 -0.50 -12.00 -2.03
CA LYS A 83 0.23 -12.28 -3.26
C LYS A 83 0.97 -11.05 -3.70
N CYS A 84 2.17 -11.24 -4.22
CA CYS A 84 2.97 -10.17 -4.78
C CYS A 84 3.27 -10.43 -6.25
N LEU A 85 3.16 -9.38 -7.06
CA LEU A 85 3.51 -9.43 -8.47
C LEU A 85 4.65 -8.46 -8.72
N LEU A 86 5.65 -8.92 -9.46
CA LEU A 86 6.76 -8.07 -9.90
C LEU A 86 6.58 -7.70 -11.36
N LEU A 87 6.54 -6.40 -11.63
CA LEU A 87 6.48 -5.89 -13.00
C LEU A 87 7.88 -5.48 -13.43
N HIS A 88 8.40 -6.14 -14.47
CA HIS A 88 9.74 -5.88 -14.98
C HIS A 88 9.79 -6.14 -16.48
N ASN A 89 10.35 -5.20 -17.23
CA ASN A 89 10.52 -5.30 -18.69
C ASN A 89 9.20 -5.64 -19.42
N GLY A 90 8.09 -5.07 -18.96
CA GLY A 90 6.79 -5.31 -19.56
C GLY A 90 6.17 -6.66 -19.24
N GLN A 91 6.80 -7.42 -18.35
CA GLN A 91 6.33 -8.74 -17.93
C GLN A 91 5.91 -8.73 -16.47
N ILE A 92 4.93 -9.56 -16.13
CA ILE A 92 4.47 -9.73 -14.76
C ILE A 92 4.90 -11.10 -14.26
N ARG A 93 5.55 -11.14 -13.10
CA ARG A 93 5.98 -12.37 -12.47
C ARG A 93 5.39 -12.47 -11.07
N GLU A 94 4.71 -13.57 -10.77
CA GLU A 94 4.20 -13.81 -9.41
C GLU A 94 5.33 -14.24 -8.50
N ILE A 95 5.39 -13.65 -7.30
CA ILE A 95 6.37 -13.95 -6.28
C ILE A 95 5.64 -14.33 -5.00
N ASN A 96 6.11 -15.38 -4.31
CA ASN A 96 5.56 -15.75 -3.01
C ASN A 96 5.90 -14.63 -2.00
N THR A 97 4.91 -14.19 -1.22
CA THR A 97 5.12 -13.13 -0.21
C THR A 97 6.20 -13.47 0.80
N GLU A 98 6.35 -14.74 1.14
CA GLU A 98 7.41 -15.19 2.06
C GLU A 98 8.81 -15.06 1.45
N GLU A 99 8.90 -15.05 0.12
CA GLU A 99 10.16 -14.94 -0.61
C GLU A 99 10.46 -13.51 -1.07
N VAL A 100 9.55 -12.57 -0.78
CA VAL A 100 9.75 -11.18 -1.17
C VAL A 100 10.80 -10.54 -0.26
N ASP A 101 12.03 -10.41 -0.76
CA ASP A 101 13.08 -9.66 -0.09
C ASP A 101 13.84 -8.83 -1.13
N ARG A 102 14.56 -7.83 -0.65
CA ARG A 102 15.27 -6.89 -1.53
C ARG A 102 16.35 -7.57 -2.37
N GLU A 103 17.04 -8.53 -1.79
CA GLU A 103 18.13 -9.23 -2.49
C GLU A 103 17.60 -10.11 -3.63
N LYS A 104 16.53 -10.85 -3.37
CA LYS A 104 15.91 -11.69 -4.40
C LYS A 104 15.33 -10.84 -5.53
N ILE A 105 14.67 -9.75 -5.20
CA ILE A 105 14.11 -8.87 -6.21
C ILE A 105 15.21 -8.20 -7.03
N ALA A 106 16.26 -7.72 -6.37
CA ALA A 106 17.40 -7.13 -7.07
C ALA A 106 18.04 -8.13 -8.03
N LYS A 107 18.15 -9.38 -7.63
CA LYS A 107 18.69 -10.45 -8.47
C LYS A 107 17.80 -10.70 -9.69
N ILE A 108 16.49 -10.77 -9.49
CA ILE A 108 15.54 -10.98 -10.60
C ILE A 108 15.62 -9.83 -11.59
N LEU A 109 15.67 -8.58 -11.09
CA LEU A 109 15.76 -7.39 -11.92
C LEU A 109 17.06 -7.33 -12.70
N SER A 110 18.19 -7.76 -12.10
CA SER A 110 19.49 -7.76 -12.76
C SER A 110 19.59 -8.83 -13.85
N GLU A 111 18.92 -9.97 -13.70
CA GLU A 111 18.89 -11.04 -14.69
C GLU A 111 18.14 -10.65 -15.97
N GLY A 112 17.27 -9.65 -15.89
CA GLY A 112 16.47 -9.18 -17.01
C GLY A 112 17.15 -8.09 -17.86
N GLU A 113 18.35 -7.67 -17.47
CA GLU A 113 19.09 -6.61 -18.19
C GLU A 113 19.91 -7.12 -19.35
#